data_840f7d92dbbe37eae3915eaf4ec10085
#
_entry.id   840f7d92dbbe37eae3915eaf4ec10085
#
_cell.length_a   1.000
_cell.length_b   1.000
_cell.length_c   1.000
_cell.angle_alpha   90.00
_cell.angle_beta   90.00
_cell.angle_gamma   90.00
#
_symmetry.space_group_name_H-M   'P 1'
#
loop_
_entity.id
_entity.type
_entity.pdbx_description
1 polymer ?
#
loop_
_entity_poly.entity_id
_entity_poly.type
_entity_poly.pdbx_seq_one_letter_code
_entity_poly.pdbx_strand_id
1 'polypeptide(L)'
;MLAFFNEAAMLNHLYRFMTLCETNGGFAYEPLKPVAFFPGTFDPFSAGHKRIVEEIVLRGFEVYLAVDEFSWSKRTLAKLLRRQIVSMSAASLPDVYLFPDEIPVNLAVPDDLKTLAGLFCDRELYIVAGSDVILNASAYRQSGPGTAATCNHILLSRVDAAHAGDPRRAEDILKGKVVSLSLPAYYESASSTQIRDYIDKDMDIGMLVDPVVQD
;
A
#
# COMPACT_ATOMS: atom_id res chain seq x y z
N MET A 1 13.06 11.82 5.68
CA MET A 1 12.25 13.03 5.89
C MET A 1 10.75 12.71 6.06
N LEU A 2 10.09 11.99 5.18
CA LEU A 2 8.68 11.58 5.34
C LEU A 2 8.38 10.77 6.61
N ALA A 3 9.32 9.95 7.07
CA ALA A 3 9.17 9.22 8.33
C ALA A 3 8.91 10.13 9.53
N PHE A 4 9.35 11.38 9.49
CA PHE A 4 9.14 12.34 10.57
C PHE A 4 7.76 13.01 10.57
N PHE A 5 6.97 12.87 9.50
CA PHE A 5 5.59 13.34 9.46
C PHE A 5 4.58 12.33 10.01
N ASN A 6 5.04 11.14 10.32
CA ASN A 6 4.23 10.10 10.94
C ASN A 6 4.85 9.73 12.28
N GLU A 7 4.15 9.99 13.39
CA GLU A 7 4.66 9.74 14.75
C GLU A 7 5.06 8.27 14.95
N ALA A 8 4.30 7.33 14.41
CA ALA A 8 4.62 5.90 14.50
C ALA A 8 5.92 5.57 13.73
N ALA A 9 6.13 6.17 12.57
CA ALA A 9 7.35 6.02 11.81
C ALA A 9 8.55 6.60 12.57
N MET A 10 8.39 7.79 13.14
CA MET A 10 9.42 8.43 13.95
C MET A 10 9.81 7.57 15.16
N LEU A 11 8.83 7.03 15.88
CA LEU A 11 9.07 6.17 17.05
C LEU A 11 9.76 4.86 16.65
N ASN A 12 9.36 4.25 15.54
CA ASN A 12 10.00 3.04 15.04
C ASN A 12 11.45 3.29 14.61
N HIS A 13 11.73 4.40 13.92
CA HIS A 13 13.09 4.76 13.55
C HIS A 13 13.95 5.03 14.79
N LEU A 14 13.42 5.73 15.79
CA LEU A 14 14.11 5.98 17.04
C LEU A 14 14.38 4.67 17.80
N TYR A 15 13.39 3.78 17.90
CA TYR A 15 13.53 2.50 18.58
C TYR A 15 14.59 1.62 17.88
N ARG A 16 14.55 1.52 16.55
CA ARG A 16 15.56 0.76 15.78
C ARG A 16 16.95 1.34 15.95
N PHE A 17 17.08 2.66 15.92
CA PHE A 17 18.35 3.35 16.18
C PHE A 17 18.90 3.00 17.57
N MET A 18 18.08 3.08 18.62
CA MET A 18 18.49 2.73 19.98
C MET A 18 18.91 1.26 20.09
N THR A 19 18.11 0.35 19.50
CA THR A 19 18.42 -1.09 19.51
C THR A 19 19.72 -1.39 18.80
N LEU A 20 19.98 -0.75 17.65
CA LEU A 20 21.25 -0.91 16.92
C LEU A 20 22.45 -0.38 17.73
N CYS A 21 22.29 0.75 18.41
CA CYS A 21 23.32 1.30 19.29
C CYS A 21 23.64 0.36 20.45
N GLU A 22 22.61 -0.26 21.06
CA GLU A 22 22.78 -1.19 22.18
C GLU A 22 23.43 -2.53 21.76
N THR A 23 22.98 -3.09 20.61
CA THR A 23 23.43 -4.43 20.18
C THR A 23 24.80 -4.44 19.53
N ASN A 24 25.18 -3.38 18.82
CA ASN A 24 26.41 -3.35 18.03
C ASN A 24 27.53 -2.51 18.66
N GLY A 25 27.32 -1.93 19.84
CA GLY A 25 28.33 -1.12 20.54
C GLY A 25 28.74 0.16 19.76
N GLY A 26 27.91 0.60 18.81
CA GLY A 26 28.16 1.76 17.97
C GLY A 26 27.16 1.92 16.82
N PHE A 27 27.36 2.96 16.00
CA PHE A 27 26.53 3.21 14.84
C PHE A 27 26.77 2.15 13.74
N ALA A 28 25.83 1.22 13.58
CA ALA A 28 25.76 0.44 12.34
C ALA A 28 24.82 1.16 11.36
N TYR A 29 25.32 1.52 10.19
CA TYR A 29 24.50 2.03 9.09
C TYR A 29 23.69 0.86 8.52
N GLU A 30 22.39 0.83 8.81
CA GLU A 30 21.48 -0.10 8.14
C GLU A 30 21.15 0.47 6.76
N PRO A 31 21.38 -0.28 5.66
CA PRO A 31 21.02 0.19 4.33
C PRO A 31 19.53 0.57 4.28
N LEU A 32 19.23 1.70 3.67
CA LEU A 32 17.85 2.14 3.50
C LEU A 32 17.09 1.12 2.65
N LYS A 33 15.95 0.66 3.16
CA LYS A 33 15.09 -0.28 2.46
C LYS A 33 14.43 0.39 1.26
N PRO A 34 14.15 -0.35 0.17
CA PRO A 34 13.30 0.14 -0.89
C PRO A 34 11.91 0.46 -0.34
N VAL A 35 11.22 1.38 -1.00
CA VAL A 35 9.93 1.89 -0.57
C VAL A 35 8.82 1.31 -1.44
N ALA A 36 7.77 0.81 -0.81
CA ALA A 36 6.51 0.43 -1.43
C ALA A 36 5.44 1.49 -1.10
N PHE A 37 5.06 2.30 -2.07
CA PHE A 37 3.95 3.23 -1.96
C PHE A 37 2.66 2.51 -2.34
N PHE A 38 1.76 2.36 -1.39
CA PHE A 38 0.53 1.60 -1.55
C PHE A 38 -0.70 2.52 -1.45
N PRO A 39 -1.15 3.11 -2.57
CA PRO A 39 -2.37 3.88 -2.60
C PRO A 39 -3.59 2.96 -2.64
N GLY A 40 -4.65 3.35 -1.94
CA GLY A 40 -5.88 2.59 -1.95
C GLY A 40 -7.03 3.28 -1.24
N THR A 41 -8.25 2.92 -1.60
CA THR A 41 -9.46 3.43 -0.94
C THR A 41 -9.59 2.89 0.48
N PHE A 42 -9.19 1.64 0.72
CA PHE A 42 -9.22 0.95 2.02
C PHE A 42 -10.55 1.12 2.76
N ASP A 43 -11.65 0.68 2.16
CA ASP A 43 -13.00 0.88 2.68
C ASP A 43 -13.77 -0.45 2.91
N PRO A 44 -13.48 -1.15 4.03
CA PRO A 44 -12.40 -0.92 4.98
C PRO A 44 -11.06 -1.56 4.56
N PHE A 45 -10.01 -1.31 5.32
CA PHE A 45 -8.75 -2.05 5.24
C PHE A 45 -8.98 -3.49 5.72
N SER A 46 -8.87 -4.45 4.82
CA SER A 46 -9.20 -5.86 5.06
C SER A 46 -8.00 -6.68 5.52
N ALA A 47 -8.27 -7.90 6.02
CA ALA A 47 -7.24 -8.89 6.30
C ALA A 47 -6.39 -9.22 5.05
N GLY A 48 -6.99 -9.17 3.85
CA GLY A 48 -6.28 -9.29 2.59
C GLY A 48 -5.28 -8.16 2.36
N HIS A 49 -5.67 -6.90 2.61
CA HIS A 49 -4.74 -5.78 2.53
C HIS A 49 -3.59 -5.91 3.55
N LYS A 50 -3.92 -6.30 4.80
CA LYS A 50 -2.92 -6.52 5.84
C LYS A 50 -1.91 -7.58 5.40
N ARG A 51 -2.38 -8.69 4.83
CA ARG A 51 -1.51 -9.77 4.34
C ARG A 51 -0.60 -9.32 3.19
N ILE A 52 -1.11 -8.50 2.25
CA ILE A 52 -0.29 -7.89 1.20
C ILE A 52 0.86 -7.09 1.82
N VAL A 53 0.55 -6.25 2.79
CA VAL A 53 1.53 -5.40 3.47
C VAL A 53 2.59 -6.26 4.18
N GLU A 54 2.19 -7.29 4.92
CA GLU A 54 3.10 -8.23 5.57
C GLU A 54 4.05 -8.89 4.58
N GLU A 55 3.54 -9.36 3.44
CA GLU A 55 4.35 -10.00 2.40
C GLU A 55 5.35 -9.02 1.76
N ILE A 56 4.97 -7.75 1.61
CA ILE A 56 5.87 -6.71 1.10
C ILE A 56 6.98 -6.42 2.11
N VAL A 57 6.64 -6.29 3.40
CA VAL A 57 7.62 -6.10 4.49
C VAL A 57 8.58 -7.28 4.58
N LEU A 58 8.09 -8.53 4.48
CA LEU A 58 8.92 -9.74 4.48
C LEU A 58 9.92 -9.79 3.32
N ARG A 59 9.67 -9.07 2.23
CA ARG A 59 10.60 -8.90 1.09
C ARG A 59 11.58 -7.75 1.29
N GLY A 60 11.60 -7.15 2.46
CA GLY A 60 12.57 -6.11 2.83
C GLY A 60 12.20 -4.69 2.43
N PHE A 61 10.93 -4.41 2.14
CA PHE A 61 10.45 -3.05 1.84
C PHE A 61 9.95 -2.34 3.09
N GLU A 62 10.02 -1.01 3.08
CA GLU A 62 9.17 -0.14 3.88
C GLU A 62 7.89 0.16 3.11
N VAL A 63 6.73 0.09 3.77
CA VAL A 63 5.42 0.31 3.14
C VAL A 63 4.80 1.62 3.60
N TYR A 64 4.40 2.45 2.66
CA TYR A 64 3.67 3.70 2.91
C TYR A 64 2.24 3.58 2.36
N LEU A 65 1.27 3.50 3.28
CA LEU A 65 -0.16 3.38 2.95
C LEU A 65 -0.75 4.77 2.72
N ALA A 66 -1.21 5.04 1.51
CA ALA A 66 -1.88 6.29 1.15
C ALA A 66 -3.38 6.05 0.98
N VAL A 67 -4.19 6.67 1.84
CA VAL A 67 -5.65 6.53 1.78
C VAL A 67 -6.21 7.53 0.79
N ASP A 68 -6.73 7.03 -0.35
CA ASP A 68 -7.28 7.85 -1.41
C ASP A 68 -8.57 8.58 -0.99
N GLU A 69 -8.75 9.80 -1.51
CA GLU A 69 -9.91 10.60 -1.19
C GLU A 69 -11.19 10.06 -1.84
N PHE A 70 -11.08 9.50 -3.04
CA PHE A 70 -12.23 9.07 -3.82
C PHE A 70 -12.13 7.62 -4.31
N SER A 71 -13.22 6.89 -4.12
CA SER A 71 -13.51 5.72 -4.94
C SER A 71 -14.40 6.14 -6.09
N TRP A 72 -13.94 5.92 -7.32
CA TRP A 72 -14.63 6.34 -8.56
C TRP A 72 -16.03 5.76 -8.77
N SER A 73 -16.45 4.79 -7.96
CA SER A 73 -17.67 4.02 -8.24
C SER A 73 -18.53 3.70 -7.03
N LYS A 74 -18.19 4.10 -5.80
CA LYS A 74 -18.85 3.59 -4.60
C LYS A 74 -19.06 4.65 -3.52
N ARG A 75 -20.17 4.53 -2.81
CA ARG A 75 -20.39 5.21 -1.55
C ARG A 75 -19.36 4.67 -0.55
N THR A 76 -18.43 5.49 -0.12
CA THR A 76 -17.35 5.13 0.81
C THR A 76 -17.55 5.82 2.16
N LEU A 77 -17.00 5.22 3.21
CA LEU A 77 -16.85 5.88 4.50
C LEU A 77 -16.02 7.15 4.36
N ALA A 78 -16.20 8.11 5.28
CA ALA A 78 -15.39 9.30 5.33
C ALA A 78 -13.89 8.94 5.39
N LYS A 79 -13.04 9.68 4.67
CA LYS A 79 -11.60 9.42 4.59
C LYS A 79 -10.96 9.31 5.97
N LEU A 80 -11.37 10.17 6.91
CA LEU A 80 -10.85 10.16 8.28
C LEU A 80 -11.08 8.80 8.97
N LEU A 81 -12.28 8.22 8.85
CA LEU A 81 -12.59 6.91 9.44
C LEU A 81 -11.77 5.80 8.79
N ARG A 82 -11.67 5.80 7.45
CA ARG A 82 -10.86 4.82 6.73
C ARG A 82 -9.39 4.89 7.15
N ARG A 83 -8.87 6.11 7.31
CA ARG A 83 -7.51 6.35 7.78
C ARG A 83 -7.30 5.86 9.21
N GLN A 84 -8.26 6.04 10.10
CA GLN A 84 -8.21 5.50 11.47
C GLN A 84 -8.16 3.97 11.45
N ILE A 85 -9.02 3.32 10.68
CA ILE A 85 -9.02 1.87 10.53
C ILE A 85 -7.66 1.36 10.00
N VAL A 86 -7.11 1.99 8.96
CA VAL A 86 -5.78 1.65 8.44
C VAL A 86 -4.70 1.82 9.53
N SER A 87 -4.75 2.94 10.27
CA SER A 87 -3.78 3.22 11.34
C SER A 87 -3.81 2.15 12.43
N MET A 88 -5.01 1.78 12.89
CA MET A 88 -5.18 0.75 13.94
C MET A 88 -4.72 -0.61 13.45
N SER A 89 -5.11 -1.02 12.24
CA SER A 89 -4.74 -2.32 11.66
C SER A 89 -3.24 -2.46 11.37
N ALA A 90 -2.58 -1.35 11.03
CA ALA A 90 -1.16 -1.34 10.71
C ALA A 90 -0.25 -1.06 11.92
N ALA A 91 -0.80 -0.64 13.06
CA ALA A 91 -0.01 -0.19 14.22
C ALA A 91 0.99 -1.23 14.76
N SER A 92 0.67 -2.52 14.61
CA SER A 92 1.54 -3.63 15.04
C SER A 92 2.57 -4.07 13.99
N LEU A 93 2.50 -3.55 12.77
CA LEU A 93 3.37 -3.98 11.68
C LEU A 93 4.65 -3.14 11.66
N PRO A 94 5.84 -3.75 11.70
CA PRO A 94 7.09 -3.04 11.53
C PRO A 94 7.21 -2.52 10.09
N ASP A 95 7.91 -1.41 9.91
CA ASP A 95 8.21 -0.83 8.58
C ASP A 95 6.97 -0.46 7.75
N VAL A 96 5.82 -0.22 8.43
CA VAL A 96 4.55 0.19 7.80
C VAL A 96 4.13 1.55 8.34
N TYR A 97 3.88 2.48 7.45
CA TYR A 97 3.61 3.87 7.77
C TYR A 97 2.41 4.40 6.99
N LEU A 98 1.66 5.32 7.60
CA LEU A 98 0.66 6.10 6.89
C LEU A 98 1.32 7.23 6.12
N PHE A 99 1.00 7.33 4.83
CA PHE A 99 1.44 8.46 4.03
C PHE A 99 0.69 9.73 4.47
N PRO A 100 1.38 10.89 4.57
CA PRO A 100 0.75 12.14 5.00
C PRO A 100 -0.35 12.61 4.03
N ASP A 101 -1.50 13.01 4.58
CA ASP A 101 -2.63 13.52 3.79
C ASP A 101 -2.36 14.91 3.18
N GLU A 102 -1.44 15.64 3.78
CA GLU A 102 -1.03 16.98 3.35
C GLU A 102 -0.21 16.95 2.05
N ILE A 103 0.24 15.77 1.63
CA ILE A 103 0.99 15.57 0.39
C ILE A 103 0.08 14.79 -0.57
N PRO A 104 -0.72 15.47 -1.39
CA PRO A 104 -1.58 14.79 -2.35
C PRO A 104 -0.72 14.10 -3.41
N VAL A 105 -1.08 12.86 -3.75
CA VAL A 105 -0.44 12.09 -4.82
C VAL A 105 -1.51 11.52 -5.73
N ASN A 106 -1.59 12.02 -6.95
CA ASN A 106 -2.40 11.46 -8.01
C ASN A 106 -1.49 10.80 -9.06
N LEU A 107 -1.56 9.48 -9.17
CA LEU A 107 -0.72 8.72 -10.10
C LEU A 107 -0.94 9.09 -11.58
N ALA A 108 -2.04 9.78 -11.90
CA ALA A 108 -2.29 10.29 -13.25
C ALA A 108 -1.60 11.64 -13.53
N VAL A 109 -0.97 12.26 -12.52
CA VAL A 109 -0.30 13.56 -12.62
C VAL A 109 1.22 13.35 -12.54
N PRO A 110 1.99 13.57 -13.62
CA PRO A 110 3.44 13.36 -13.64
C PRO A 110 4.20 14.17 -12.59
N ASP A 111 3.76 15.39 -12.29
CA ASP A 111 4.40 16.24 -11.28
C ASP A 111 4.22 15.67 -9.85
N ASP A 112 3.10 15.03 -9.56
CA ASP A 112 2.88 14.35 -8.28
C ASP A 112 3.80 13.13 -8.16
N LEU A 113 3.97 12.36 -9.24
CA LEU A 113 4.91 11.23 -9.27
C LEU A 113 6.35 11.71 -9.10
N LYS A 114 6.72 12.84 -9.71
CA LYS A 114 8.04 13.45 -9.52
C LYS A 114 8.25 13.90 -8.08
N THR A 115 7.24 14.51 -7.47
CA THR A 115 7.26 14.91 -6.06
C THR A 115 7.42 13.69 -5.18
N LEU A 116 6.63 12.64 -5.39
CA LEU A 116 6.71 11.37 -4.65
C LEU A 116 8.12 10.75 -4.77
N ALA A 117 8.68 10.68 -5.98
CA ALA A 117 10.04 10.20 -6.20
C ALA A 117 11.08 11.05 -5.47
N GLY A 118 10.90 12.39 -5.46
CA GLY A 118 11.78 13.33 -4.75
C GLY A 118 11.79 13.14 -3.23
N LEU A 119 10.67 12.71 -2.65
CA LEU A 119 10.57 12.41 -1.21
C LEU A 119 11.40 11.18 -0.80
N PHE A 120 11.63 10.26 -1.72
CA PHE A 120 12.39 9.02 -1.53
C PHE A 120 13.62 8.94 -2.43
N CYS A 121 14.25 10.08 -2.72
CA CYS A 121 15.31 10.21 -3.73
C CYS A 121 16.56 9.35 -3.46
N ASP A 122 16.73 8.87 -2.25
CA ASP A 122 17.84 8.01 -1.79
C ASP A 122 17.49 6.50 -1.82
N ARG A 123 16.29 6.15 -2.27
CA ARG A 123 15.76 4.77 -2.25
C ARG A 123 15.03 4.41 -3.52
N GLU A 124 15.00 3.12 -3.84
CA GLU A 124 14.12 2.63 -4.91
C GLU A 124 12.66 2.72 -4.46
N LEU A 125 11.83 3.40 -5.26
CA LEU A 125 10.40 3.55 -5.04
C LEU A 125 9.63 2.60 -5.95
N TYR A 126 8.68 1.85 -5.39
CA TYR A 126 7.76 0.96 -6.08
C TYR A 126 6.31 1.36 -5.77
N ILE A 127 5.46 1.40 -6.78
CA ILE A 127 4.02 1.60 -6.63
C ILE A 127 3.36 0.22 -6.49
N VAL A 128 2.55 0.04 -5.44
CA VAL A 128 1.79 -1.20 -5.25
C VAL A 128 0.45 -1.06 -5.96
N ALA A 129 0.18 -1.93 -6.93
CA ALA A 129 -1.06 -1.89 -7.69
C ALA A 129 -1.54 -3.29 -8.10
N GLY A 130 -2.85 -3.48 -8.10
CA GLY A 130 -3.49 -4.67 -8.65
C GLY A 130 -3.48 -4.65 -10.19
N SER A 131 -3.47 -5.83 -10.81
CA SER A 131 -3.56 -5.97 -12.26
C SER A 131 -4.80 -5.29 -12.85
N ASP A 132 -5.93 -5.33 -12.14
CA ASP A 132 -7.18 -4.65 -12.49
C ASP A 132 -7.02 -3.12 -12.52
N VAL A 133 -6.29 -2.55 -11.58
CA VAL A 133 -5.99 -1.11 -11.52
C VAL A 133 -5.11 -0.70 -12.71
N ILE A 134 -4.05 -1.45 -12.98
CA ILE A 134 -3.13 -1.16 -14.09
C ILE A 134 -3.86 -1.20 -15.44
N LEU A 135 -4.75 -2.16 -15.63
CA LEU A 135 -5.51 -2.30 -16.89
C LEU A 135 -6.59 -1.24 -17.09
N ASN A 136 -7.18 -0.72 -16.00
CA ASN A 136 -8.39 0.10 -16.07
C ASN A 136 -8.19 1.57 -15.70
N ALA A 137 -7.22 1.91 -14.83
CA ALA A 137 -7.04 3.28 -14.38
C ALA A 137 -6.42 4.19 -15.46
N SER A 138 -6.88 5.43 -15.50
CA SER A 138 -6.41 6.45 -16.44
C SER A 138 -4.91 6.76 -16.33
N ALA A 139 -4.34 6.61 -15.14
CA ALA A 139 -2.92 6.81 -14.88
C ALA A 139 -2.01 5.93 -15.76
N TYR A 140 -2.46 4.72 -16.07
CA TYR A 140 -1.69 3.75 -16.88
C TYR A 140 -1.99 3.82 -18.39
N ARG A 141 -2.93 4.66 -18.80
CA ARG A 141 -3.23 4.91 -20.23
C ARG A 141 -2.36 6.00 -20.82
N GLN A 142 -1.63 6.71 -19.99
CA GLN A 142 -0.72 7.75 -20.43
C GLN A 142 0.60 7.15 -20.92
N SER A 143 1.15 7.71 -21.99
CA SER A 143 2.43 7.33 -22.53
C SER A 143 3.44 8.47 -22.37
N GLY A 144 4.71 8.11 -22.18
CA GLY A 144 5.80 9.08 -22.04
C GLY A 144 6.58 8.93 -20.73
N PRO A 145 7.69 9.66 -20.60
CA PRO A 145 8.51 9.62 -19.39
C PRO A 145 7.76 10.27 -18.21
N GLY A 146 8.00 9.74 -17.01
CA GLY A 146 7.40 10.28 -15.77
C GLY A 146 5.95 9.89 -15.53
N THR A 147 5.36 9.00 -16.35
CA THR A 147 4.02 8.45 -16.13
C THR A 147 4.05 7.26 -15.17
N ALA A 148 2.91 6.89 -14.58
CA ALA A 148 2.82 5.75 -13.67
C ALA A 148 3.41 4.46 -14.25
N ALA A 149 3.17 4.18 -15.53
CA ALA A 149 3.70 3.02 -16.22
C ALA A 149 5.24 2.96 -16.26
N THR A 150 5.94 4.09 -16.11
CA THR A 150 7.42 4.15 -16.09
C THR A 150 8.04 3.97 -14.72
N CYS A 151 7.24 3.96 -13.65
CA CYS A 151 7.69 3.69 -12.29
C CYS A 151 7.94 2.20 -12.07
N ASN A 152 8.67 1.84 -11.01
CA ASN A 152 8.75 0.45 -10.57
C ASN A 152 7.45 0.05 -9.87
N HIS A 153 7.09 -1.23 -9.93
CA HIS A 153 5.82 -1.72 -9.38
C HIS A 153 5.98 -2.98 -8.54
N ILE A 154 5.14 -3.09 -7.52
CA ILE A 154 4.76 -4.37 -6.94
C ILE A 154 3.39 -4.69 -7.51
N LEU A 155 3.36 -5.65 -8.44
CA LEU A 155 2.15 -6.09 -9.14
C LEU A 155 1.43 -7.14 -8.31
N LEU A 156 0.22 -6.82 -7.86
CA LEU A 156 -0.65 -7.76 -7.18
C LEU A 156 -1.47 -8.55 -8.21
N SER A 157 -1.25 -9.85 -8.26
CA SER A 157 -2.06 -10.76 -9.06
C SER A 157 -3.05 -11.51 -8.18
N ARG A 158 -4.35 -11.48 -8.57
CA ARG A 158 -5.39 -12.28 -7.95
C ARG A 158 -5.62 -13.55 -8.77
N VAL A 159 -5.82 -14.67 -8.08
CA VAL A 159 -6.07 -15.97 -8.73
C VAL A 159 -7.53 -16.05 -9.24
N ASP A 160 -8.43 -15.24 -8.69
CA ASP A 160 -9.85 -15.29 -9.01
C ASP A 160 -10.14 -14.61 -10.36
N ALA A 161 -10.29 -15.44 -11.40
CA ALA A 161 -10.37 -15.05 -12.80
C ALA A 161 -11.60 -14.20 -13.20
N ALA A 162 -12.62 -14.09 -12.35
CA ALA A 162 -13.85 -13.40 -12.70
C ALA A 162 -13.76 -11.87 -12.63
N HIS A 163 -12.82 -11.33 -11.84
CA HIS A 163 -12.65 -9.88 -11.61
C HIS A 163 -11.18 -9.43 -11.65
N ALA A 164 -10.25 -10.36 -11.84
CA ALA A 164 -8.83 -10.06 -11.95
C ALA A 164 -8.49 -9.75 -13.42
N GLY A 165 -7.93 -8.57 -13.66
CA GLY A 165 -7.28 -8.32 -14.95
C GLY A 165 -6.15 -9.33 -15.15
N ASP A 166 -5.91 -9.74 -16.39
CA ASP A 166 -4.81 -10.64 -16.73
C ASP A 166 -3.45 -10.03 -16.27
N PRO A 167 -2.74 -10.66 -15.32
CA PRO A 167 -1.48 -10.12 -14.81
C PRO A 167 -0.42 -9.94 -15.90
N ARG A 168 -0.40 -10.80 -16.93
CA ARG A 168 0.56 -10.70 -18.04
C ARG A 168 0.31 -9.44 -18.85
N ARG A 169 -0.96 -9.14 -19.15
CA ARG A 169 -1.33 -7.92 -19.87
C ARG A 169 -1.05 -6.66 -19.05
N ALA A 170 -1.19 -6.74 -17.72
CA ALA A 170 -0.81 -5.62 -16.83
C ALA A 170 0.72 -5.44 -16.85
N GLU A 171 1.49 -6.53 -16.79
CA GLU A 171 2.94 -6.48 -16.85
C GLU A 171 3.46 -5.89 -18.17
N ASP A 172 2.82 -6.18 -19.31
CA ASP A 172 3.17 -5.62 -20.62
C ASP A 172 3.03 -4.07 -20.69
N ILE A 173 2.19 -3.48 -19.86
CA ILE A 173 2.01 -2.03 -19.77
C ILE A 173 3.18 -1.38 -19.01
N LEU A 174 3.71 -2.08 -18.01
CA LEU A 174 4.74 -1.55 -17.12
C LEU A 174 6.11 -1.49 -17.80
N LYS A 175 6.84 -0.40 -17.58
CA LYS A 175 8.15 -0.14 -18.17
C LYS A 175 9.29 -0.13 -17.14
N GLY A 176 8.95 0.02 -15.86
CA GLY A 176 9.88 -0.07 -14.74
C GLY A 176 10.13 -1.51 -14.30
N LYS A 177 10.86 -1.66 -13.19
CA LYS A 177 11.04 -2.98 -12.55
C LYS A 177 9.69 -3.47 -12.01
N VAL A 178 9.42 -4.77 -12.13
CA VAL A 178 8.20 -5.39 -11.61
C VAL A 178 8.55 -6.49 -10.62
N VAL A 179 7.96 -6.42 -9.44
CA VAL A 179 7.97 -7.46 -8.43
C VAL A 179 6.56 -8.04 -8.34
N SER A 180 6.35 -9.25 -8.81
CA SER A 180 5.04 -9.89 -8.77
C SER A 180 4.77 -10.50 -7.39
N LEU A 181 3.57 -10.25 -6.86
CA LEU A 181 3.09 -10.76 -5.59
C LEU A 181 1.70 -11.39 -5.79
N SER A 182 1.58 -12.67 -5.45
CA SER A 182 0.31 -13.38 -5.40
C SER A 182 0.00 -13.80 -3.98
N LEU A 183 -1.26 -13.65 -3.59
CA LEU A 183 -1.74 -14.11 -2.29
C LEU A 183 -2.41 -15.48 -2.41
N PRO A 184 -2.44 -16.28 -1.31
CA PRO A 184 -3.31 -17.43 -1.22
C PRO A 184 -4.79 -17.04 -1.43
N ALA A 185 -5.57 -17.87 -2.11
CA ALA A 185 -6.97 -17.62 -2.47
C ALA A 185 -7.86 -17.19 -1.29
N TYR A 186 -7.58 -17.70 -0.08
CA TYR A 186 -8.29 -17.31 1.13
C TYR A 186 -8.25 -15.80 1.40
N TYR A 187 -7.08 -15.15 1.21
CA TYR A 187 -6.95 -13.70 1.44
C TYR A 187 -7.47 -12.86 0.28
N GLU A 188 -7.56 -13.45 -0.91
CA GLU A 188 -8.16 -12.80 -2.07
C GLU A 188 -9.67 -12.59 -1.90
N SER A 189 -10.35 -13.52 -1.22
CA SER A 189 -11.77 -13.40 -0.89
C SER A 189 -12.06 -12.30 0.14
N ALA A 190 -11.11 -11.92 0.99
CA ALA A 190 -11.28 -10.85 1.99
C ALA A 190 -11.22 -9.45 1.34
N SER A 191 -12.16 -9.17 0.43
CA SER A 191 -12.24 -7.87 -0.25
C SER A 191 -13.10 -6.87 0.53
N SER A 192 -12.78 -5.58 0.41
CA SER A 192 -13.60 -4.51 1.00
C SER A 192 -15.07 -4.57 0.55
N THR A 193 -15.31 -5.03 -0.68
CA THR A 193 -16.67 -5.19 -1.21
C THR A 193 -17.45 -6.28 -0.46
N GLN A 194 -16.81 -7.41 -0.20
CA GLN A 194 -17.41 -8.50 0.54
C GLN A 194 -17.68 -8.10 2.00
N ILE A 195 -16.75 -7.37 2.62
CA ILE A 195 -16.93 -6.88 4.00
C ILE A 195 -18.18 -6.01 4.09
N ARG A 196 -18.35 -5.05 3.17
CA ARG A 196 -19.56 -4.20 3.14
C ARG A 196 -20.84 -5.00 2.91
N ASP A 197 -20.81 -5.98 2.00
CA ASP A 197 -21.94 -6.87 1.75
C ASP A 197 -22.32 -7.69 3.00
N TYR A 198 -21.33 -8.12 3.79
CA TYR A 198 -21.55 -8.85 5.04
C TYR A 198 -22.11 -7.93 6.12
N ILE A 199 -21.59 -6.69 6.24
CA ILE A 199 -22.15 -5.69 7.16
C ILE A 199 -23.62 -5.39 6.81
N ASP A 200 -23.92 -5.17 5.52
CA ASP A 200 -25.29 -4.89 5.06
C ASP A 200 -26.26 -6.05 5.34
N LYS A 201 -25.73 -7.27 5.48
CA LYS A 201 -26.51 -8.50 5.76
C LYS A 201 -26.42 -8.94 7.24
N ASP A 202 -25.86 -8.12 8.11
CA ASP A 202 -25.63 -8.43 9.54
C ASP A 202 -24.89 -9.77 9.76
N MET A 203 -23.90 -10.05 8.88
CA MET A 203 -23.07 -11.24 8.92
C MET A 203 -21.75 -10.94 9.64
N ASP A 204 -21.15 -11.98 10.24
CA ASP A 204 -19.85 -11.88 10.91
C ASP A 204 -18.73 -11.53 9.93
N ILE A 205 -17.95 -10.50 10.27
CA ILE A 205 -16.78 -10.02 9.52
C ILE A 205 -15.45 -10.33 10.22
N GLY A 206 -15.48 -11.02 11.36
CA GLY A 206 -14.31 -11.23 12.22
C GLY A 206 -13.09 -11.84 11.54
N MET A 207 -13.29 -12.65 10.50
CA MET A 207 -12.19 -13.24 9.72
C MET A 207 -11.74 -12.33 8.54
N LEU A 208 -12.46 -11.26 8.25
CA LEU A 208 -12.23 -10.41 7.09
C LEU A 208 -11.51 -9.10 7.41
N VAL A 209 -11.49 -8.71 8.68
CA VAL A 209 -10.85 -7.49 9.19
C VAL A 209 -9.92 -7.80 10.35
N ASP A 210 -9.07 -6.85 10.70
CA ASP A 210 -8.26 -6.96 11.91
C ASP A 210 -9.16 -6.94 13.15
N PRO A 211 -8.91 -7.79 14.17
CA PRO A 211 -9.70 -7.80 15.41
C PRO A 211 -9.82 -6.43 16.09
N VAL A 212 -8.82 -5.57 15.95
CA VAL A 212 -8.81 -4.22 16.53
C VAL A 212 -9.85 -3.28 15.93
N VAL A 213 -10.45 -3.62 14.80
CA VAL A 213 -11.45 -2.78 14.08
C VAL A 213 -12.82 -3.44 13.98
N GLN A 214 -13.07 -4.52 14.72
CA GLN A 214 -14.37 -5.21 14.72
C GLN A 214 -15.43 -4.50 15.56
N ASP A 215 -15.01 -3.73 16.57
CA ASP A 215 -15.86 -2.97 17.49
C ASP A 215 -16.09 -1.53 16.98
#